data_da92443791a433c80b5d0bcf26d75afd
#
_entry.id   da92443791a433c80b5d0bcf26d75afd
#
_cell.length_a   1.000
_cell.length_b   1.000
_cell.length_c   1.000
_cell.angle_alpha   90.00
_cell.angle_beta   90.00
_cell.angle_gamma   90.00
#
_symmetry.space_group_name_H-M   'P 1'
#
loop_
_entity.id
_entity.type
_entity.pdbx_description
1 polymer ?
#
loop_
_entity_poly.entity_id
_entity_poly.type
_entity_poly.pdbx_seq_one_letter_code
_entity_poly.pdbx_strand_id
1 'polypeptide(L)'
;PDAEYKEQVDNLLDQTGSIFDEVEQMTDEMGDNGDILISDLRAMNDQMRSIMDIMRDIYEKLLDDGEEEEIYEDISEEVTSSTEGVTENCRNYGKVEGDVDTGGICGAIAVEYDFDPEDDLTRQGDTSLNQHFQTKAVLRSSVNYGTVTGKKDYVGGIAGYMKLGSIYKCEAYGKVTSSDGDYIGGIVGSSEAVVRNSDAKVSLSGGNYTGGIAGYGTDIFDCRAMVELTDAEVAAGAIAGKAEGNVKGNYFVDGDWGGVDDISFAGEAEPMAYEDFIAMEGLPERFRSFYLTYMANGAVVDEVAYTYGEKTDSKPIPEVPKQEGSSGSWEELPETVTFDRVIEAVYTQRSSSIASPQTRGEAMLSILLAEGSFEDGAEIAMEPVTAEDVGSMDSSKFVEGWKVTLPEDGSITHLMRYCVPEGGGLLKLYLVKDGGAVPLDTQKDGQYQCFNADGTQFTFYAERTPLWHVVAPIAGCVVLVLGVVIVCKRERIKNLVKDKRKKEE
;
A
#
# COMPACT_ATOMS: atom_id res chain seq x y z
N PRO A 1 12.34 46.25 -31.39
CA PRO A 1 11.83 45.11 -30.65
C PRO A 1 12.78 43.93 -30.75
N ASP A 2 13.26 43.59 -31.97
CA ASP A 2 14.04 42.38 -32.23
C ASP A 2 15.41 42.28 -31.48
N ALA A 3 16.07 43.42 -31.23
CA ALA A 3 17.41 43.41 -30.59
C ALA A 3 17.33 43.17 -29.08
N GLU A 4 16.33 43.73 -28.41
CA GLU A 4 16.12 43.58 -26.96
C GLU A 4 15.62 42.16 -26.61
N TYR A 5 14.86 41.58 -27.50
CA TYR A 5 14.34 40.22 -27.40
C TYR A 5 15.44 39.18 -27.60
N LYS A 6 16.28 39.37 -28.60
CA LYS A 6 17.42 38.51 -28.85
C LYS A 6 18.38 38.50 -27.68
N GLU A 7 18.61 39.68 -27.06
CA GLU A 7 19.49 39.79 -25.88
C GLU A 7 18.87 39.06 -24.65
N GLN A 8 17.52 39.03 -24.51
CA GLN A 8 16.87 38.30 -23.44
C GLN A 8 16.91 36.78 -23.65
N VAL A 9 16.73 36.30 -24.88
CA VAL A 9 16.87 34.89 -25.24
C VAL A 9 18.32 34.42 -25.08
N ASP A 10 19.29 35.20 -25.58
CA ASP A 10 20.72 34.89 -25.42
C ASP A 10 21.12 34.83 -23.93
N ASN A 11 20.59 35.74 -23.08
CA ASN A 11 20.81 35.71 -21.63
C ASN A 11 20.18 34.47 -20.96
N LEU A 12 19.03 34.02 -21.43
CA LEU A 12 18.36 32.85 -20.90
C LEU A 12 19.10 31.56 -21.29
N LEU A 13 19.59 31.49 -22.52
CA LEU A 13 20.45 30.41 -23.02
C LEU A 13 21.78 30.33 -22.27
N ASP A 14 22.40 31.48 -21.99
CA ASP A 14 23.64 31.56 -21.19
C ASP A 14 23.39 31.11 -19.73
N GLN A 15 22.24 31.46 -19.12
CA GLN A 15 21.88 31.01 -17.79
C GLN A 15 21.59 29.50 -17.77
N THR A 16 20.95 28.98 -18.81
CA THR A 16 20.68 27.54 -18.94
C THR A 16 21.99 26.78 -19.11
N GLY A 17 22.94 27.28 -19.95
CA GLY A 17 24.28 26.71 -20.07
C GLY A 17 25.03 26.67 -18.75
N SER A 18 24.97 27.74 -17.95
CA SER A 18 25.60 27.81 -16.62
C SER A 18 25.02 26.79 -15.64
N ILE A 19 23.70 26.51 -15.72
CA ILE A 19 23.05 25.48 -14.89
C ILE A 19 23.55 24.07 -15.30
N PHE A 20 23.74 23.80 -16.58
CA PHE A 20 24.30 22.53 -17.02
C PHE A 20 25.74 22.33 -16.54
N ASP A 21 26.57 23.37 -16.60
CA ASP A 21 27.96 23.33 -16.11
C ASP A 21 28.02 23.07 -14.59
N GLU A 22 27.06 23.67 -13.81
CA GLU A 22 26.97 23.45 -12.38
C GLU A 22 26.49 22.03 -12.05
N VAL A 23 25.59 21.44 -12.87
CA VAL A 23 25.14 20.05 -12.73
C VAL A 23 26.25 19.06 -13.02
N GLU A 24 27.02 19.29 -14.08
CA GLU A 24 28.15 18.44 -14.42
C GLU A 24 29.21 18.47 -13.30
N GLN A 25 29.49 19.65 -12.77
CA GLN A 25 30.41 19.82 -11.64
C GLN A 25 29.88 19.15 -10.36
N MET A 26 28.56 19.23 -10.07
CA MET A 26 27.96 18.53 -8.95
C MET A 26 28.01 17.01 -9.11
N THR A 27 27.84 16.51 -10.32
CA THR A 27 27.89 15.07 -10.61
C THR A 27 29.27 14.49 -10.37
N ASP A 28 30.33 15.25 -10.68
CA ASP A 28 31.72 14.86 -10.48
C ASP A 28 32.18 14.91 -9.01
N GLU A 29 31.56 15.77 -8.18
CA GLU A 29 31.85 15.91 -6.75
C GLU A 29 31.12 14.92 -5.82
N MET A 30 30.17 14.10 -6.34
CA MET A 30 29.20 13.35 -5.54
C MET A 30 29.41 11.84 -5.52
N GLY A 31 30.58 11.35 -5.25
CA GLY A 31 30.74 9.97 -4.75
C GLY A 31 30.19 9.82 -3.32
N ASP A 32 29.16 9.01 -3.09
CA ASP A 32 28.68 8.43 -1.83
C ASP A 32 27.39 8.97 -1.15
N ASN A 33 26.60 9.90 -1.71
CA ASN A 33 25.33 10.33 -1.09
C ASN A 33 24.14 10.25 -2.07
N GLY A 34 23.77 9.04 -2.47
CA GLY A 34 22.77 8.78 -3.52
C GLY A 34 21.37 9.37 -3.31
N ASP A 35 20.85 9.41 -2.09
CA ASP A 35 19.46 9.83 -1.84
C ASP A 35 19.27 11.35 -1.92
N ILE A 36 20.26 12.14 -1.48
CA ILE A 36 20.24 13.61 -1.59
C ILE A 36 20.37 14.02 -3.06
N LEU A 37 21.25 13.32 -3.82
CA LEU A 37 21.43 13.54 -5.24
C LEU A 37 20.15 13.36 -6.06
N ILE A 38 19.39 12.30 -5.79
CA ILE A 38 18.13 12.03 -6.50
C ILE A 38 17.11 13.13 -6.22
N SER A 39 17.03 13.62 -4.98
CA SER A 39 16.16 14.74 -4.61
C SER A 39 16.54 16.03 -5.32
N ASP A 40 17.82 16.36 -5.38
CA ASP A 40 18.32 17.58 -6.01
C ASP A 40 18.21 17.53 -7.53
N LEU A 41 18.44 16.36 -8.14
CA LEU A 41 18.22 16.16 -9.58
C LEU A 41 16.74 16.27 -9.97
N ARG A 42 15.82 15.83 -9.10
CA ARG A 42 14.37 16.04 -9.30
C ARG A 42 14.01 17.51 -9.23
N ALA A 43 14.49 18.22 -8.20
CA ALA A 43 14.26 19.65 -8.06
C ALA A 43 14.81 20.46 -9.24
N MET A 44 15.97 20.05 -9.77
CA MET A 44 16.54 20.65 -10.98
C MET A 44 15.72 20.37 -12.24
N ASN A 45 15.26 19.13 -12.42
CA ASN A 45 14.39 18.78 -13.53
C ASN A 45 13.08 19.61 -13.48
N ASP A 46 12.51 19.80 -12.29
CA ASP A 46 11.33 20.65 -12.09
C ASP A 46 11.62 22.14 -12.41
N GLN A 47 12.79 22.65 -12.07
CA GLN A 47 13.21 24.01 -12.45
C GLN A 47 13.47 24.14 -13.96
N MET A 48 14.06 23.15 -14.59
CA MET A 48 14.25 23.14 -16.06
C MET A 48 12.92 23.12 -16.80
N ARG A 49 11.94 22.30 -16.33
CA ARG A 49 10.58 22.29 -16.88
C ARG A 49 9.91 23.65 -16.73
N SER A 50 10.02 24.29 -15.55
CA SER A 50 9.50 25.63 -15.33
C SER A 50 10.13 26.68 -16.27
N ILE A 51 11.43 26.56 -16.55
CA ILE A 51 12.13 27.43 -17.53
C ILE A 51 11.59 27.16 -18.94
N MET A 52 11.39 25.91 -19.32
CA MET A 52 10.83 25.55 -20.63
C MET A 52 9.38 26.06 -20.77
N ASP A 53 8.56 25.96 -19.72
CA ASP A 53 7.21 26.52 -19.72
C ASP A 53 7.22 28.06 -19.87
N ILE A 54 8.12 28.74 -19.18
CA ILE A 54 8.31 30.20 -19.34
C ILE A 54 8.80 30.54 -20.76
N MET A 55 9.71 29.74 -21.34
CA MET A 55 10.16 29.93 -22.72
C MET A 55 9.02 29.70 -23.72
N ARG A 56 8.17 28.68 -23.49
CA ARG A 56 6.96 28.45 -24.29
C ARG A 56 5.99 29.64 -24.18
N ASP A 57 5.70 30.13 -22.97
CA ASP A 57 4.84 31.29 -22.75
C ASP A 57 5.39 32.57 -23.39
N ILE A 58 6.70 32.75 -23.39
CA ILE A 58 7.36 33.88 -24.08
C ILE A 58 7.21 33.72 -25.59
N TYR A 59 7.38 32.50 -26.09
CA TYR A 59 7.25 32.20 -27.53
C TYR A 59 5.80 32.37 -28.02
N GLU A 60 4.82 31.89 -27.25
CA GLU A 60 3.39 32.07 -27.51
C GLU A 60 3.01 33.57 -27.51
N LYS A 61 3.53 34.35 -26.56
CA LYS A 61 3.33 35.83 -26.52
C LYS A 61 4.01 36.56 -27.65
N LEU A 62 5.13 36.02 -28.18
CA LEU A 62 5.80 36.57 -29.35
C LEU A 62 4.99 36.38 -30.65
N LEU A 63 4.26 35.26 -30.73
CA LEU A 63 3.38 34.96 -31.82
C LEU A 63 2.05 35.75 -31.76
N ASP A 64 1.61 36.16 -30.57
CA ASP A 64 0.33 36.85 -30.32
C ASP A 64 0.34 38.34 -30.78
N ASP A 65 1.48 38.93 -31.09
CA ASP A 65 1.63 40.33 -31.46
C ASP A 65 1.48 40.65 -32.97
N GLY A 66 1.07 39.68 -33.80
CA GLY A 66 0.80 39.96 -35.22
C GLY A 66 0.45 38.75 -36.07
N GLU A 67 -0.78 38.72 -36.53
CA GLU A 67 -1.34 37.81 -37.54
C GLU A 67 -0.79 36.38 -37.38
N GLU A 68 -1.49 35.54 -36.62
CA GLU A 68 -1.25 34.10 -36.54
C GLU A 68 -1.36 33.48 -37.98
N GLU A 69 -0.31 33.55 -38.76
CA GLU A 69 -0.12 32.53 -39.78
C GLU A 69 0.20 31.25 -38.98
N GLU A 70 -0.78 30.35 -38.91
CA GLU A 70 -0.60 29.03 -38.38
C GLU A 70 0.65 28.42 -39.01
N ILE A 71 1.73 28.28 -38.26
CA ILE A 71 2.99 27.74 -38.74
C ILE A 71 2.80 26.29 -39.21
N TYR A 72 1.72 25.65 -38.74
CA TYR A 72 1.33 24.31 -39.14
C TYR A 72 -0.18 24.22 -39.41
N GLU A 73 -0.55 23.39 -40.36
CA GLU A 73 -1.92 22.98 -40.66
C GLU A 73 -2.13 21.56 -40.11
N ASP A 74 -3.02 21.41 -39.12
CA ASP A 74 -3.40 20.08 -38.61
C ASP A 74 -4.39 19.40 -39.57
N ILE A 75 -3.94 18.34 -40.25
CA ILE A 75 -4.74 17.53 -41.18
C ILE A 75 -5.21 16.20 -40.57
N SER A 76 -5.30 16.12 -39.26
CA SER A 76 -5.63 14.88 -38.52
C SER A 76 -7.10 14.47 -38.60
N GLU A 77 -7.98 15.30 -39.19
CA GLU A 77 -9.40 14.93 -39.38
C GLU A 77 -9.61 13.69 -40.22
N GLU A 78 -8.71 13.39 -41.16
CA GLU A 78 -8.75 12.16 -41.95
C GLU A 78 -8.26 10.94 -41.19
N VAL A 79 -9.06 10.45 -40.25
CA VAL A 79 -8.69 9.34 -39.35
C VAL A 79 -8.56 7.96 -40.01
N THR A 80 -9.05 7.79 -41.25
CA THR A 80 -9.20 6.46 -41.84
C THR A 80 -8.24 6.14 -42.98
N SER A 81 -7.63 7.14 -43.64
CA SER A 81 -7.02 6.98 -44.96
C SER A 81 -5.49 7.00 -45.05
N SER A 82 -4.74 7.25 -43.96
CA SER A 82 -3.29 7.36 -44.03
C SER A 82 -2.58 6.49 -43.01
N THR A 83 -1.38 6.03 -43.35
CA THR A 83 -0.45 5.31 -42.46
C THR A 83 0.60 6.23 -41.87
N GLU A 84 0.77 7.43 -42.38
CA GLU A 84 1.73 8.42 -41.84
C GLU A 84 1.08 9.23 -40.74
N GLY A 85 1.81 9.54 -39.68
CA GLY A 85 1.31 10.24 -38.50
C GLY A 85 0.23 9.47 -37.72
N VAL A 86 0.24 8.14 -37.76
CA VAL A 86 -0.79 7.30 -37.14
C VAL A 86 -0.15 6.33 -36.15
N THR A 87 -0.63 6.37 -34.91
CA THR A 87 -0.39 5.35 -33.89
C THR A 87 -1.66 4.50 -33.76
N GLU A 88 -1.57 3.22 -34.05
CA GLU A 88 -2.74 2.36 -34.04
C GLU A 88 -2.50 0.97 -33.47
N ASN A 89 -3.59 0.34 -33.00
CA ASN A 89 -3.60 -1.04 -32.49
C ASN A 89 -2.61 -1.29 -31.33
N CYS A 90 -2.23 -0.25 -30.62
CA CYS A 90 -1.39 -0.37 -29.41
C CYS A 90 -2.19 -0.92 -28.25
N ARG A 91 -1.57 -1.72 -27.40
CA ARG A 91 -2.19 -2.26 -26.19
C ARG A 91 -1.24 -2.19 -25.03
N ASN A 92 -1.70 -1.56 -23.95
CA ASN A 92 -0.99 -1.56 -22.68
C ASN A 92 -1.71 -2.43 -21.65
N TYR A 93 -0.98 -3.33 -20.99
CA TYR A 93 -1.46 -4.15 -19.89
C TYR A 93 -0.72 -3.84 -18.58
N GLY A 94 0.34 -3.06 -18.66
CA GLY A 94 1.20 -2.73 -17.53
C GLY A 94 0.78 -1.42 -16.85
N LYS A 95 1.26 -1.22 -15.64
CA LYS A 95 1.18 0.06 -14.93
C LYS A 95 2.07 1.10 -15.63
N VAL A 96 1.55 2.31 -15.82
CA VAL A 96 2.31 3.47 -16.27
C VAL A 96 2.38 4.48 -15.13
N GLU A 97 3.57 4.96 -14.83
CA GLU A 97 3.81 6.01 -13.85
C GLU A 97 4.62 7.14 -14.49
N GLY A 98 4.18 8.37 -14.31
CA GLY A 98 4.85 9.56 -14.83
C GLY A 98 4.69 10.76 -13.92
N ASP A 99 5.38 11.85 -14.26
CA ASP A 99 5.26 13.10 -13.50
C ASP A 99 4.16 13.98 -14.10
N VAL A 100 4.23 14.28 -15.39
CA VAL A 100 3.37 15.18 -16.17
C VAL A 100 3.05 14.50 -17.50
N ASP A 101 1.99 14.91 -18.19
CA ASP A 101 1.61 14.41 -19.50
C ASP A 101 1.60 12.87 -19.58
N THR A 102 0.95 12.25 -18.59
CA THR A 102 1.03 10.81 -18.43
C THR A 102 -0.15 10.11 -19.10
N GLY A 103 0.11 9.27 -20.10
CA GLY A 103 -0.93 8.48 -20.77
C GLY A 103 -0.57 7.00 -20.86
N GLY A 104 -1.61 6.15 -20.90
CA GLY A 104 -1.42 4.70 -21.02
C GLY A 104 -0.79 4.24 -22.33
N ILE A 105 -0.92 5.03 -23.40
CA ILE A 105 -0.36 4.77 -24.74
C ILE A 105 0.58 5.88 -25.17
N CYS A 106 0.24 7.14 -24.89
CA CYS A 106 0.99 8.30 -25.32
C CYS A 106 1.05 9.35 -24.21
N GLY A 107 2.19 9.96 -23.94
CA GLY A 107 2.31 11.04 -22.96
C GLY A 107 1.68 12.32 -23.49
N ALA A 108 2.26 12.89 -24.53
CA ALA A 108 1.76 14.10 -25.18
C ALA A 108 1.67 13.95 -26.70
N ILE A 109 0.72 14.66 -27.31
CA ILE A 109 0.59 14.86 -28.76
C ILE A 109 0.57 16.37 -29.00
N ALA A 110 1.71 16.91 -29.34
CA ALA A 110 1.91 18.33 -29.60
C ALA A 110 2.94 18.51 -30.73
N VAL A 111 2.96 19.69 -31.34
CA VAL A 111 4.08 20.04 -32.21
C VAL A 111 5.26 20.36 -31.30
N GLU A 112 6.31 19.60 -31.43
CA GLU A 112 7.60 19.97 -30.86
C GLU A 112 8.18 21.04 -31.77
N TYR A 113 8.17 22.27 -31.28
CA TYR A 113 8.89 23.34 -31.95
C TYR A 113 10.37 23.04 -31.81
N ASP A 114 10.98 22.69 -32.85
CA ASP A 114 12.38 22.32 -33.20
C ASP A 114 13.47 22.73 -32.17
N PHE A 115 13.20 22.55 -30.90
CA PHE A 115 14.16 22.75 -29.82
C PHE A 115 14.23 21.48 -28.94
N ASP A 116 14.94 20.50 -29.49
CA ASP A 116 15.36 19.36 -28.68
C ASP A 116 16.70 19.73 -27.98
N PRO A 117 16.70 19.96 -26.66
CA PRO A 117 17.93 20.33 -25.96
C PRO A 117 19.02 19.28 -26.09
N GLU A 118 18.67 18.02 -26.34
CA GLU A 118 19.63 16.93 -26.49
C GLU A 118 20.23 16.89 -27.92
N ASP A 119 19.41 17.16 -28.94
CA ASP A 119 19.84 17.11 -30.34
C ASP A 119 20.33 18.48 -30.86
N ASP A 120 19.74 19.59 -30.42
CA ASP A 120 20.01 20.92 -30.96
C ASP A 120 21.22 21.63 -30.36
N LEU A 121 21.63 21.27 -29.15
CA LEU A 121 22.90 21.73 -28.59
C LEU A 121 24.13 21.14 -29.34
N THR A 122 23.91 20.08 -30.14
CA THR A 122 24.99 19.40 -30.89
C THR A 122 24.97 19.67 -32.39
N ARG A 123 23.91 20.26 -32.94
CA ARG A 123 23.78 20.57 -34.37
C ARG A 123 24.17 22.03 -34.69
N GLN A 124 25.32 22.24 -35.27
CA GLN A 124 25.65 23.47 -36.00
C GLN A 124 25.01 23.42 -37.40
N GLY A 125 23.88 24.08 -37.63
CA GLY A 125 23.25 24.22 -38.95
C GLY A 125 22.15 25.27 -38.92
N ASP A 126 22.00 25.96 -40.08
CA ASP A 126 20.94 26.96 -40.31
C ASP A 126 19.54 26.32 -40.15
N THR A 127 18.84 26.64 -39.07
CA THR A 127 17.40 26.40 -38.94
C THR A 127 16.64 27.56 -39.54
N SER A 128 16.05 27.40 -40.72
CA SER A 128 15.17 28.42 -41.32
C SER A 128 13.74 28.21 -40.82
N LEU A 129 13.25 29.13 -40.00
CA LEU A 129 11.92 29.18 -39.39
C LEU A 129 10.78 29.52 -40.38
N ASN A 130 10.92 29.27 -41.70
CA ASN A 130 9.96 29.71 -42.72
C ASN A 130 9.39 28.51 -43.51
N GLN A 131 8.82 27.49 -42.85
CA GLN A 131 8.09 26.43 -43.53
C GLN A 131 6.72 26.19 -42.90
N HIS A 132 5.65 26.30 -43.71
CA HIS A 132 4.34 25.75 -43.37
C HIS A 132 4.45 24.23 -43.37
N PHE A 133 4.27 23.62 -42.21
CA PHE A 133 4.24 22.17 -42.04
C PHE A 133 2.79 21.69 -42.00
N GLN A 134 2.45 20.69 -42.82
CA GLN A 134 1.26 19.89 -42.54
C GLN A 134 1.62 18.86 -41.48
N THR A 135 0.90 18.88 -40.39
CA THR A 135 1.08 17.90 -39.31
C THR A 135 -0.11 16.97 -39.21
N LYS A 136 0.14 15.73 -38.88
CA LYS A 136 -0.89 14.72 -38.68
C LYS A 136 -0.53 13.85 -37.50
N ALA A 137 -1.42 13.77 -36.53
CA ALA A 137 -1.26 12.90 -35.37
C ALA A 137 -2.59 12.20 -35.05
N VAL A 138 -2.74 10.97 -35.49
CA VAL A 138 -3.95 10.16 -35.24
C VAL A 138 -3.61 9.00 -34.30
N LEU A 139 -4.25 8.99 -33.16
CA LEU A 139 -4.20 7.85 -32.21
C LEU A 139 -5.50 7.08 -32.32
N ARG A 140 -5.44 5.85 -32.86
CA ARG A 140 -6.67 5.08 -33.14
C ARG A 140 -6.60 3.62 -32.74
N SER A 141 -7.76 3.03 -32.47
CA SER A 141 -7.94 1.59 -32.19
C SER A 141 -6.98 1.03 -31.15
N SER A 142 -6.56 1.87 -30.20
CA SER A 142 -5.60 1.52 -29.15
C SER A 142 -6.30 1.34 -27.81
N VAL A 143 -5.80 0.42 -27.00
CA VAL A 143 -6.47 0.01 -25.76
C VAL A 143 -5.49 0.02 -24.59
N ASN A 144 -5.88 0.70 -23.52
CA ASN A 144 -5.19 0.62 -22.25
C ASN A 144 -5.99 -0.22 -21.26
N TYR A 145 -5.39 -1.29 -20.74
CA TYR A 145 -5.93 -2.12 -19.65
C TYR A 145 -5.24 -1.86 -18.33
N GLY A 146 -4.12 -1.14 -18.35
CA GLY A 146 -3.28 -0.90 -17.18
C GLY A 146 -3.71 0.31 -16.37
N THR A 147 -3.19 0.38 -15.14
CA THR A 147 -3.32 1.57 -14.30
C THR A 147 -2.38 2.68 -14.78
N VAL A 148 -2.88 3.91 -14.82
CA VAL A 148 -2.09 5.10 -15.14
C VAL A 148 -2.02 6.01 -13.91
N THR A 149 -0.82 6.37 -13.49
CA THR A 149 -0.60 7.22 -12.32
C THR A 149 0.32 8.38 -12.69
N GLY A 150 -0.19 9.59 -12.62
CA GLY A 150 0.58 10.83 -12.71
C GLY A 150 0.87 11.41 -11.34
N LYS A 151 1.87 12.27 -11.23
CA LYS A 151 2.08 13.09 -10.04
C LYS A 151 1.47 14.47 -10.16
N LYS A 152 1.47 15.01 -11.37
CA LYS A 152 1.01 16.36 -11.71
C LYS A 152 -0.07 16.30 -12.79
N ASP A 153 -0.21 17.38 -13.55
CA ASP A 153 -1.27 17.59 -14.53
C ASP A 153 -1.21 16.65 -15.73
N TYR A 154 -2.33 16.56 -16.41
CA TYR A 154 -2.54 15.90 -17.69
C TYR A 154 -2.34 14.39 -17.64
N VAL A 155 -3.25 13.72 -16.96
CA VAL A 155 -3.23 12.27 -16.82
C VAL A 155 -4.41 11.65 -17.56
N GLY A 156 -4.14 10.77 -18.53
CA GLY A 156 -5.19 10.13 -19.31
C GLY A 156 -5.00 8.62 -19.48
N GLY A 157 -6.09 7.90 -19.58
CA GLY A 157 -6.04 6.45 -19.82
C GLY A 157 -5.36 6.09 -21.14
N ILE A 158 -5.46 6.95 -22.16
CA ILE A 158 -4.83 6.77 -23.48
C ILE A 158 -3.72 7.80 -23.70
N ALA A 159 -4.03 9.10 -23.56
CA ALA A 159 -3.06 10.18 -23.74
C ALA A 159 -3.12 11.16 -22.56
N GLY A 160 -1.98 11.69 -22.13
CA GLY A 160 -1.94 12.72 -21.10
C GLY A 160 -2.42 14.07 -21.62
N TYR A 161 -1.72 14.63 -22.60
CA TYR A 161 -2.02 15.91 -23.20
C TYR A 161 -2.11 15.81 -24.73
N MET A 162 -3.05 16.53 -25.33
CA MET A 162 -3.20 16.59 -26.77
C MET A 162 -3.50 18.02 -27.25
N LYS A 163 -2.53 18.69 -27.85
CA LYS A 163 -2.66 20.03 -28.43
C LYS A 163 -3.26 20.00 -29.82
N LEU A 164 -2.98 18.96 -30.61
CA LEU A 164 -3.46 18.76 -31.96
C LEU A 164 -3.75 17.28 -32.20
N GLY A 165 -4.33 16.95 -33.35
CA GLY A 165 -4.51 15.58 -33.74
C GLY A 165 -5.93 15.04 -33.53
N SER A 166 -6.08 13.74 -33.49
CA SER A 166 -7.37 13.09 -33.26
C SER A 166 -7.20 11.77 -32.50
N ILE A 167 -8.02 11.56 -31.48
CA ILE A 167 -8.21 10.24 -30.85
C ILE A 167 -9.48 9.61 -31.40
N TYR A 168 -9.35 8.40 -31.94
CA TYR A 168 -10.44 7.70 -32.59
C TYR A 168 -10.51 6.21 -32.25
N LYS A 169 -11.69 5.74 -31.80
CA LYS A 169 -11.93 4.33 -31.47
C LYS A 169 -10.89 3.75 -30.47
N CYS A 170 -10.52 4.52 -29.48
CA CYS A 170 -9.67 4.06 -28.40
C CYS A 170 -10.50 3.61 -27.19
N GLU A 171 -9.94 2.70 -26.43
CA GLU A 171 -10.60 2.14 -25.24
C GLU A 171 -9.69 2.27 -24.04
N ALA A 172 -10.23 2.69 -22.89
CA ALA A 172 -9.49 2.73 -21.64
C ALA A 172 -10.23 2.01 -20.52
N TYR A 173 -9.46 1.24 -19.75
CA TYR A 173 -9.94 0.47 -18.63
C TYR A 173 -9.02 0.66 -17.42
N GLY A 174 -9.53 0.30 -16.22
CA GLY A 174 -8.73 0.32 -15.01
C GLY A 174 -8.76 1.67 -14.29
N LYS A 175 -7.67 2.01 -13.65
CA LYS A 175 -7.58 3.18 -12.78
C LYS A 175 -6.67 4.25 -13.37
N VAL A 176 -7.13 5.51 -13.37
CA VAL A 176 -6.34 6.68 -13.79
C VAL A 176 -6.30 7.67 -12.62
N THR A 177 -5.12 8.00 -12.14
CA THR A 177 -4.98 8.83 -10.93
C THR A 177 -3.88 9.87 -11.09
N SER A 178 -4.09 11.04 -10.47
CA SER A 178 -3.02 11.98 -10.17
C SER A 178 -2.95 12.24 -8.65
N SER A 179 -1.74 12.37 -8.12
CA SER A 179 -1.57 12.66 -6.68
C SER A 179 -1.73 14.15 -6.35
N ASP A 180 -1.27 15.04 -7.23
CA ASP A 180 -1.21 16.48 -6.97
C ASP A 180 -1.54 17.32 -8.22
N GLY A 181 -2.19 16.73 -9.23
CA GLY A 181 -2.44 17.40 -10.51
C GLY A 181 -3.89 17.49 -10.90
N ASP A 182 -4.14 18.34 -11.85
CA ASP A 182 -5.41 18.62 -12.52
C ASP A 182 -5.47 17.92 -13.90
N TYR A 183 -6.62 17.94 -14.55
CA TYR A 183 -6.85 17.40 -15.89
C TYR A 183 -6.68 15.89 -15.99
N ILE A 184 -7.59 15.17 -15.32
CA ILE A 184 -7.61 13.71 -15.33
C ILE A 184 -8.74 13.20 -16.22
N GLY A 185 -8.42 12.38 -17.21
CA GLY A 185 -9.41 11.83 -18.13
C GLY A 185 -9.32 10.32 -18.34
N GLY A 186 -10.46 9.69 -18.53
CA GLY A 186 -10.50 8.27 -18.86
C GLY A 186 -9.80 7.96 -20.19
N ILE A 187 -9.93 8.82 -21.18
CA ILE A 187 -9.23 8.72 -22.47
C ILE A 187 -8.07 9.71 -22.52
N VAL A 188 -8.31 11.00 -22.26
CA VAL A 188 -7.28 12.04 -22.34
C VAL A 188 -7.36 13.01 -21.16
N GLY A 189 -6.22 13.36 -20.58
CA GLY A 189 -6.16 14.35 -19.51
C GLY A 189 -6.66 15.71 -19.98
N SER A 190 -6.01 16.28 -20.99
CA SER A 190 -6.44 17.52 -21.65
C SER A 190 -6.32 17.41 -23.17
N SER A 191 -7.32 17.89 -23.89
CA SER A 191 -7.35 17.88 -25.36
C SER A 191 -7.87 19.18 -25.93
N GLU A 192 -7.05 19.84 -26.74
CA GLU A 192 -7.43 20.95 -27.62
C GLU A 192 -7.89 20.45 -29.01
N ALA A 193 -7.94 19.14 -29.22
CA ALA A 193 -8.23 18.46 -30.45
C ALA A 193 -9.39 17.47 -30.31
N VAL A 194 -9.71 16.74 -31.38
CA VAL A 194 -10.93 15.92 -31.47
C VAL A 194 -10.77 14.56 -30.80
N VAL A 195 -11.70 14.23 -29.89
CA VAL A 195 -11.86 12.88 -29.31
C VAL A 195 -13.20 12.31 -29.78
N ARG A 196 -13.20 11.16 -30.44
CA ARG A 196 -14.44 10.57 -30.97
C ARG A 196 -14.48 9.05 -30.96
N ASN A 197 -15.71 8.52 -30.87
CA ASN A 197 -16.00 7.08 -30.88
C ASN A 197 -15.17 6.26 -29.91
N SER A 198 -14.77 6.84 -28.79
CA SER A 198 -13.88 6.22 -27.80
C SER A 198 -14.65 5.85 -26.55
N ASP A 199 -14.22 4.77 -25.90
CA ASP A 199 -14.93 4.14 -24.80
C ASP A 199 -14.06 4.10 -23.54
N ALA A 200 -14.61 4.50 -22.41
CA ALA A 200 -13.90 4.45 -21.12
C ALA A 200 -14.73 3.77 -20.06
N LYS A 201 -14.17 2.70 -19.45
CA LYS A 201 -14.68 2.10 -18.21
C LYS A 201 -13.58 2.20 -17.17
N VAL A 202 -13.60 3.28 -16.37
CA VAL A 202 -12.46 3.71 -15.55
C VAL A 202 -12.88 4.18 -14.17
N SER A 203 -11.98 3.99 -13.20
CA SER A 203 -12.02 4.66 -11.91
C SER A 203 -11.01 5.81 -11.94
N LEU A 204 -11.45 7.03 -11.67
CA LEU A 204 -10.65 8.25 -11.73
C LEU A 204 -10.51 8.85 -10.33
N SER A 205 -9.31 9.34 -10.02
CA SER A 205 -9.04 10.10 -8.80
C SER A 205 -7.99 11.17 -9.07
N GLY A 206 -8.30 12.41 -8.68
CA GLY A 206 -7.40 13.55 -8.85
C GLY A 206 -8.07 14.87 -8.49
N GLY A 207 -7.41 15.98 -8.84
CA GLY A 207 -7.87 17.32 -8.51
C GLY A 207 -9.00 17.83 -9.39
N ASN A 208 -8.82 19.05 -9.93
CA ASN A 208 -9.81 19.69 -10.78
C ASN A 208 -9.83 19.11 -12.19
N TYR A 209 -10.92 19.33 -12.90
CA TYR A 209 -11.09 18.91 -14.30
C TYR A 209 -10.92 17.38 -14.47
N THR A 210 -11.81 16.64 -13.84
CA THR A 210 -11.82 15.17 -13.92
C THR A 210 -13.01 14.69 -14.75
N GLY A 211 -12.78 13.91 -15.81
CA GLY A 211 -13.85 13.44 -16.70
C GLY A 211 -13.66 12.05 -17.29
N GLY A 212 -14.77 11.33 -17.47
CA GLY A 212 -14.77 9.96 -17.97
C GLY A 212 -14.10 9.76 -19.33
N ILE A 213 -14.19 10.76 -20.20
CA ILE A 213 -13.48 10.80 -21.49
C ILE A 213 -12.32 11.79 -21.42
N ALA A 214 -12.56 13.04 -21.02
CA ALA A 214 -11.53 14.06 -20.98
C ALA A 214 -11.60 14.85 -19.67
N GLY A 215 -10.47 15.16 -19.06
CA GLY A 215 -10.42 16.14 -17.98
C GLY A 215 -10.84 17.51 -18.49
N TYR A 216 -10.18 17.97 -19.55
CA TYR A 216 -10.56 19.11 -20.36
C TYR A 216 -10.63 18.71 -21.83
N GLY A 217 -11.63 19.18 -22.56
CA GLY A 217 -11.75 18.88 -23.98
C GLY A 217 -12.40 19.98 -24.79
N THR A 218 -12.05 20.08 -26.08
CA THR A 218 -12.74 20.98 -27.01
C THR A 218 -13.84 20.22 -27.78
N ASP A 219 -13.50 19.22 -28.54
CA ASP A 219 -14.42 18.50 -29.43
C ASP A 219 -14.54 17.03 -29.00
N ILE A 220 -15.69 16.63 -28.44
CA ILE A 220 -15.93 15.27 -27.90
C ILE A 220 -17.20 14.71 -28.58
N PHE A 221 -17.04 13.67 -29.40
CA PHE A 221 -18.14 13.12 -30.21
C PHE A 221 -18.30 11.62 -30.05
N ASP A 222 -19.55 11.18 -29.89
CA ASP A 222 -19.96 9.77 -29.94
C ASP A 222 -19.15 8.86 -29.02
N CYS A 223 -18.71 9.38 -27.86
CA CYS A 223 -17.96 8.65 -26.86
C CYS A 223 -18.89 8.06 -25.80
N ARG A 224 -18.43 6.98 -25.15
CA ARG A 224 -19.22 6.29 -24.13
C ARG A 224 -18.37 6.09 -22.88
N ALA A 225 -18.97 6.37 -21.70
CA ALA A 225 -18.27 6.28 -20.45
C ALA A 225 -19.06 5.51 -19.38
N MET A 226 -18.34 4.71 -18.62
CA MET A 226 -18.76 4.20 -17.34
C MET A 226 -17.65 4.57 -16.37
N VAL A 227 -17.95 5.43 -15.39
CA VAL A 227 -16.93 6.09 -14.57
C VAL A 227 -17.26 6.04 -13.09
N GLU A 228 -16.26 5.77 -12.28
CA GLU A 228 -16.26 5.97 -10.84
C GLU A 228 -15.29 7.13 -10.54
N LEU A 229 -15.81 8.25 -10.04
CA LEU A 229 -15.01 9.41 -9.68
C LEU A 229 -14.82 9.44 -8.17
N THR A 230 -13.58 9.44 -7.73
CA THR A 230 -13.20 9.58 -6.32
C THR A 230 -12.29 10.79 -6.18
N ASP A 231 -12.46 11.56 -5.09
CA ASP A 231 -11.63 12.74 -4.78
C ASP A 231 -11.65 13.85 -5.85
N ALA A 232 -12.70 13.93 -6.68
CA ALA A 232 -12.89 15.02 -7.63
C ALA A 232 -13.34 16.29 -6.87
N GLU A 233 -12.61 17.40 -7.06
CA GLU A 233 -12.87 18.63 -6.29
C GLU A 233 -13.79 19.61 -7.02
N VAL A 234 -13.42 20.03 -8.23
CA VAL A 234 -14.13 21.04 -9.02
C VAL A 234 -14.12 20.62 -10.51
N ALA A 235 -15.19 20.96 -11.23
CA ALA A 235 -15.32 20.66 -12.65
C ALA A 235 -15.12 19.16 -12.93
N ALA A 236 -16.00 18.33 -12.40
CA ALA A 236 -16.02 16.90 -12.63
C ALA A 236 -17.23 16.49 -13.49
N GLY A 237 -17.10 15.43 -14.29
CA GLY A 237 -18.20 14.94 -15.11
C GLY A 237 -17.97 13.54 -15.68
N ALA A 238 -19.06 12.84 -15.94
CA ALA A 238 -19.00 11.49 -16.47
C ALA A 238 -18.42 11.40 -17.91
N ILE A 239 -18.48 12.50 -18.66
CA ILE A 239 -17.86 12.63 -19.99
C ILE A 239 -16.65 13.57 -19.89
N ALA A 240 -16.81 14.79 -19.40
CA ALA A 240 -15.71 15.74 -19.30
C ALA A 240 -15.81 16.55 -18.01
N GLY A 241 -14.65 16.86 -17.39
CA GLY A 241 -14.58 17.82 -16.31
C GLY A 241 -14.95 19.21 -16.81
N LYS A 242 -14.38 19.62 -17.93
CA LYS A 242 -14.72 20.86 -18.62
C LYS A 242 -14.67 20.65 -20.14
N ALA A 243 -15.56 21.33 -20.87
CA ALA A 243 -15.51 21.36 -22.33
C ALA A 243 -15.74 22.78 -22.83
N GLU A 244 -14.94 23.22 -23.83
CA GLU A 244 -15.07 24.57 -24.42
C GLU A 244 -15.50 24.55 -25.90
N GLY A 245 -15.53 23.39 -26.54
CA GLY A 245 -15.94 23.21 -27.95
C GLY A 245 -17.26 22.48 -28.12
N ASN A 246 -17.31 21.58 -29.09
CA ASN A 246 -18.50 20.83 -29.42
C ASN A 246 -18.56 19.49 -28.70
N VAL A 247 -19.56 19.31 -27.89
CA VAL A 247 -19.85 18.03 -27.23
C VAL A 247 -21.13 17.46 -27.80
N LYS A 248 -21.11 16.25 -28.36
CA LYS A 248 -22.30 15.70 -29.02
C LYS A 248 -22.29 14.18 -29.09
N GLY A 249 -23.48 13.59 -28.84
CA GLY A 249 -23.71 12.16 -29.04
C GLY A 249 -23.01 11.26 -28.02
N ASN A 250 -22.60 11.82 -26.87
CA ASN A 250 -21.92 11.06 -25.83
C ASN A 250 -22.92 10.47 -24.85
N TYR A 251 -22.66 9.25 -24.39
CA TYR A 251 -23.48 8.55 -23.44
C TYR A 251 -22.67 8.04 -22.26
N PHE A 252 -23.29 8.01 -21.08
CA PHE A 252 -22.64 7.46 -19.90
C PHE A 252 -23.62 6.71 -19.01
N VAL A 253 -23.09 5.78 -18.22
CA VAL A 253 -23.92 5.07 -17.23
C VAL A 253 -24.34 6.04 -16.15
N ASP A 254 -25.64 6.15 -15.90
CA ASP A 254 -26.23 7.02 -14.89
C ASP A 254 -25.68 6.69 -13.50
N GLY A 255 -25.30 7.71 -12.75
CA GLY A 255 -24.65 7.61 -11.45
C GLY A 255 -24.67 8.96 -10.72
N ASP A 256 -23.68 9.17 -9.88
CA ASP A 256 -23.60 10.35 -9.00
C ASP A 256 -23.21 11.65 -9.73
N TRP A 257 -22.74 11.57 -10.98
CA TRP A 257 -22.20 12.70 -11.73
C TRP A 257 -22.97 12.98 -13.03
N GLY A 258 -23.12 14.27 -13.34
CA GLY A 258 -23.61 14.70 -14.65
C GLY A 258 -22.56 14.54 -15.76
N GLY A 259 -22.93 14.85 -17.00
CA GLY A 259 -22.11 14.61 -18.18
C GLY A 259 -20.86 15.47 -18.28
N VAL A 260 -21.02 16.80 -18.18
CA VAL A 260 -19.93 17.79 -18.29
C VAL A 260 -20.09 18.79 -17.16
N ASP A 261 -19.03 18.99 -16.35
CA ASP A 261 -19.06 19.87 -15.17
C ASP A 261 -20.32 19.62 -14.30
N ASP A 262 -20.58 18.38 -14.02
CA ASP A 262 -21.76 17.86 -13.28
C ASP A 262 -23.13 18.24 -13.91
N ILE A 263 -23.17 18.61 -15.18
CA ILE A 263 -24.40 18.96 -15.89
C ILE A 263 -24.59 18.03 -17.10
N SER A 264 -25.83 17.55 -17.27
CA SER A 264 -26.20 16.70 -18.42
C SER A 264 -27.11 17.45 -19.38
N PHE A 265 -26.72 17.50 -20.65
CA PHE A 265 -27.51 18.10 -21.72
C PHE A 265 -27.92 17.07 -22.78
N ALA A 266 -29.18 17.11 -23.18
CA ALA A 266 -29.69 16.24 -24.21
C ALA A 266 -28.98 16.46 -25.56
N GLY A 267 -28.52 15.39 -26.20
CA GLY A 267 -27.77 15.42 -27.43
C GLY A 267 -26.27 15.72 -27.28
N GLU A 268 -25.82 16.08 -26.08
CA GLU A 268 -24.41 16.35 -25.77
C GLU A 268 -23.79 15.21 -24.96
N ALA A 269 -24.24 15.04 -23.72
CA ALA A 269 -23.81 14.00 -22.81
C ALA A 269 -25.03 13.50 -22.02
N GLU A 270 -25.54 12.32 -22.39
CA GLU A 270 -26.80 11.79 -21.87
C GLU A 270 -26.56 10.61 -20.92
N PRO A 271 -27.15 10.65 -19.71
CA PRO A 271 -27.12 9.51 -18.79
C PRO A 271 -28.04 8.39 -19.31
N MET A 272 -27.60 7.15 -19.12
CA MET A 272 -28.37 5.93 -19.43
C MET A 272 -28.33 4.95 -18.26
N ALA A 273 -29.45 4.23 -18.03
CA ALA A 273 -29.43 3.08 -17.16
C ALA A 273 -28.42 2.03 -17.69
N TYR A 274 -27.77 1.31 -16.79
CA TYR A 274 -26.74 0.34 -17.18
C TYR A 274 -27.26 -0.69 -18.19
N GLU A 275 -28.49 -1.20 -18.04
CA GLU A 275 -29.11 -2.19 -18.93
C GLU A 275 -29.29 -1.65 -20.37
N ASP A 276 -29.67 -0.40 -20.52
CA ASP A 276 -29.84 0.26 -21.81
C ASP A 276 -28.46 0.57 -22.42
N PHE A 277 -27.50 1.00 -21.59
CA PHE A 277 -26.15 1.30 -22.02
C PHE A 277 -25.44 0.06 -22.59
N ILE A 278 -25.52 -1.09 -21.93
CA ILE A 278 -24.90 -2.33 -22.43
C ILE A 278 -25.64 -2.93 -23.64
N ALA A 279 -26.85 -2.48 -23.94
CA ALA A 279 -27.59 -2.87 -25.14
C ALA A 279 -27.16 -2.08 -26.39
N MET A 280 -26.35 -1.02 -26.24
CA MET A 280 -25.84 -0.23 -27.35
C MET A 280 -25.03 -1.08 -28.33
N GLU A 281 -25.24 -0.87 -29.61
CA GLU A 281 -24.52 -1.55 -30.69
C GLU A 281 -23.01 -1.14 -30.65
N GLY A 282 -22.13 -2.11 -30.82
CA GLY A 282 -20.68 -1.87 -30.87
C GLY A 282 -20.04 -1.48 -29.54
N LEU A 283 -20.74 -1.62 -28.40
CA LEU A 283 -20.13 -1.44 -27.10
C LEU A 283 -19.15 -2.60 -26.81
N PRO A 284 -17.91 -2.33 -26.34
CA PRO A 284 -16.95 -3.37 -26.01
C PRO A 284 -17.48 -4.33 -24.93
N GLU A 285 -17.15 -5.62 -25.06
CA GLU A 285 -17.61 -6.68 -24.15
C GLU A 285 -17.17 -6.44 -22.70
N ARG A 286 -16.04 -5.75 -22.50
CA ARG A 286 -15.50 -5.44 -21.18
C ARG A 286 -16.45 -4.57 -20.32
N PHE A 287 -17.37 -3.86 -20.90
CA PHE A 287 -18.40 -3.13 -20.13
C PHE A 287 -19.43 -4.05 -19.48
N ARG A 288 -19.47 -5.33 -19.88
CA ARG A 288 -20.40 -6.34 -19.33
C ARG A 288 -19.76 -7.25 -18.30
N SER A 289 -18.45 -7.17 -18.10
CA SER A 289 -17.67 -8.04 -17.22
C SER A 289 -16.94 -7.21 -16.18
N PHE A 290 -16.99 -7.64 -14.92
CA PHE A 290 -16.37 -6.96 -13.80
C PHE A 290 -15.48 -7.95 -13.05
N TYR A 291 -14.30 -7.51 -12.65
CA TYR A 291 -13.31 -8.38 -12.06
C TYR A 291 -12.78 -7.81 -10.74
N LEU A 292 -12.72 -8.66 -9.71
CA LEU A 292 -11.87 -8.42 -8.56
C LEU A 292 -10.60 -9.26 -8.73
N THR A 293 -9.48 -8.59 -8.91
CA THR A 293 -8.17 -9.21 -9.05
C THR A 293 -7.46 -9.20 -7.71
N TYR A 294 -7.31 -10.35 -7.09
CA TYR A 294 -6.64 -10.51 -5.80
C TYR A 294 -5.14 -10.64 -6.01
N MET A 295 -4.36 -9.76 -5.39
CA MET A 295 -2.91 -9.73 -5.53
C MET A 295 -2.21 -9.87 -4.18
N ALA A 296 -1.12 -10.61 -4.16
CA ALA A 296 -0.25 -10.73 -3.00
C ALA A 296 1.21 -10.63 -3.43
N ASN A 297 1.99 -9.75 -2.78
CA ASN A 297 3.41 -9.54 -3.08
C ASN A 297 3.67 -9.26 -4.58
N GLY A 298 2.79 -8.50 -5.24
CA GLY A 298 2.90 -8.14 -6.65
C GLY A 298 2.53 -9.27 -7.64
N ALA A 299 2.00 -10.39 -7.17
CA ALA A 299 1.55 -11.49 -8.01
C ALA A 299 0.03 -11.68 -7.90
N VAL A 300 -0.62 -11.97 -9.03
CA VAL A 300 -2.05 -12.31 -9.05
C VAL A 300 -2.25 -13.67 -8.38
N VAL A 301 -3.10 -13.70 -7.35
CA VAL A 301 -3.51 -14.92 -6.64
C VAL A 301 -4.71 -15.54 -7.33
N ASP A 302 -5.72 -14.70 -7.65
CA ASP A 302 -6.93 -15.11 -8.35
C ASP A 302 -7.59 -13.91 -9.01
N GLU A 303 -8.43 -14.14 -10.02
CA GLU A 303 -9.28 -13.15 -10.65
C GLU A 303 -10.73 -13.68 -10.69
N VAL A 304 -11.62 -13.02 -9.96
CA VAL A 304 -13.01 -13.44 -9.82
C VAL A 304 -13.91 -12.50 -10.63
N ALA A 305 -14.62 -13.05 -11.62
CA ALA A 305 -15.55 -12.30 -12.45
C ALA A 305 -16.93 -12.13 -11.77
N TYR A 306 -17.51 -10.96 -11.90
CA TYR A 306 -18.84 -10.60 -11.37
C TYR A 306 -19.71 -9.98 -12.46
N THR A 307 -21.00 -9.90 -12.20
CA THR A 307 -21.95 -9.07 -12.96
C THR A 307 -22.11 -7.71 -12.27
N TYR A 308 -22.58 -6.71 -13.00
CA TYR A 308 -22.78 -5.37 -12.45
C TYR A 308 -23.69 -5.39 -11.22
N GLY A 309 -23.25 -4.78 -10.13
CA GLY A 309 -23.99 -4.70 -8.88
C GLY A 309 -24.11 -6.01 -8.11
N GLU A 310 -23.43 -7.08 -8.53
CA GLU A 310 -23.40 -8.34 -7.79
C GLU A 310 -22.64 -8.16 -6.47
N LYS A 311 -23.15 -8.78 -5.39
CA LYS A 311 -22.48 -8.72 -4.10
C LYS A 311 -21.18 -9.50 -4.09
N THR A 312 -20.16 -8.95 -3.47
CA THR A 312 -18.84 -9.59 -3.37
C THR A 312 -18.88 -10.93 -2.64
N ASP A 313 -19.72 -11.07 -1.61
CA ASP A 313 -19.90 -12.29 -0.83
C ASP A 313 -20.72 -13.38 -1.55
N SER A 314 -21.26 -13.10 -2.74
CA SER A 314 -21.94 -14.11 -3.58
C SER A 314 -21.01 -15.19 -4.11
N LYS A 315 -19.68 -14.92 -4.13
CA LYS A 315 -18.65 -15.82 -4.63
C LYS A 315 -17.58 -16.09 -3.57
N PRO A 316 -16.89 -17.25 -3.65
CA PRO A 316 -15.80 -17.55 -2.73
C PRO A 316 -14.68 -16.50 -2.86
N ILE A 317 -14.27 -15.95 -1.72
CA ILE A 317 -13.09 -15.08 -1.64
C ILE A 317 -11.86 -15.98 -1.52
N PRO A 318 -10.82 -15.80 -2.35
CA PRO A 318 -9.60 -16.60 -2.28
C PRO A 318 -8.89 -16.43 -0.92
N GLU A 319 -8.21 -17.48 -0.47
CA GLU A 319 -7.39 -17.39 0.74
C GLU A 319 -6.15 -16.53 0.49
N VAL A 320 -5.80 -15.69 1.47
CA VAL A 320 -4.55 -14.93 1.40
C VAL A 320 -3.37 -15.89 1.50
N PRO A 321 -2.38 -15.84 0.59
CA PRO A 321 -1.19 -16.68 0.65
C PRO A 321 -0.48 -16.53 2.00
N LYS A 322 -0.07 -17.66 2.58
CA LYS A 322 0.64 -17.65 3.88
C LYS A 322 2.04 -17.06 3.73
N GLN A 323 2.38 -16.15 4.62
CA GLN A 323 3.72 -15.60 4.76
C GLN A 323 4.24 -15.92 6.15
N GLU A 324 5.47 -16.44 6.26
CA GLU A 324 6.08 -16.81 7.53
C GLU A 324 6.19 -15.59 8.46
N GLY A 325 5.75 -15.74 9.71
CA GLY A 325 5.78 -14.68 10.70
C GLY A 325 4.77 -13.56 10.50
N SER A 326 3.80 -13.72 9.59
CA SER A 326 2.79 -12.69 9.32
C SER A 326 1.38 -13.27 9.27
N SER A 327 0.40 -12.45 9.58
CA SER A 327 -1.02 -12.71 9.34
C SER A 327 -1.45 -11.91 8.12
N GLY A 328 -2.01 -12.57 7.12
CA GLY A 328 -2.52 -11.93 5.92
C GLY A 328 -4.03 -11.72 5.97
N SER A 329 -4.48 -10.57 5.50
CA SER A 329 -5.88 -10.26 5.21
C SER A 329 -5.96 -9.57 3.85
N TRP A 330 -7.11 -9.63 3.19
CA TRP A 330 -7.35 -8.77 2.05
C TRP A 330 -7.69 -7.36 2.52
N GLU A 331 -7.39 -6.34 1.71
CA GLU A 331 -7.93 -4.98 1.87
C GLU A 331 -9.46 -5.00 1.94
N GLU A 332 -10.06 -3.87 2.28
CA GLU A 332 -11.51 -3.74 2.37
C GLU A 332 -12.18 -4.03 1.02
N LEU A 333 -13.06 -5.02 1.01
CA LEU A 333 -13.78 -5.43 -0.18
C LEU A 333 -15.01 -4.53 -0.39
N PRO A 334 -15.33 -4.16 -1.65
CA PRO A 334 -16.56 -3.45 -1.94
C PRO A 334 -17.79 -4.33 -1.60
N GLU A 335 -18.86 -3.74 -1.11
CA GLU A 335 -20.11 -4.49 -0.84
C GLU A 335 -20.70 -5.09 -2.13
N THR A 336 -20.67 -4.29 -3.20
CA THR A 336 -21.12 -4.69 -4.53
C THR A 336 -20.06 -4.35 -5.57
N VAL A 337 -19.97 -5.17 -6.62
CA VAL A 337 -18.97 -4.99 -7.68
C VAL A 337 -19.59 -4.20 -8.83
N THR A 338 -19.16 -2.97 -8.98
CA THR A 338 -19.59 -2.06 -10.06
C THR A 338 -18.45 -1.68 -10.98
N PHE A 339 -17.19 -1.91 -10.57
CA PHE A 339 -15.97 -1.66 -11.32
C PHE A 339 -14.94 -2.77 -11.13
N ASP A 340 -14.00 -2.84 -12.06
CA ASP A 340 -12.82 -3.68 -11.90
C ASP A 340 -11.94 -3.09 -10.78
N ARG A 341 -11.52 -3.94 -9.83
CA ARG A 341 -10.64 -3.52 -8.71
C ARG A 341 -9.53 -4.53 -8.48
N VAL A 342 -8.39 -4.01 -8.12
CA VAL A 342 -7.29 -4.79 -7.56
C VAL A 342 -7.42 -4.75 -6.04
N ILE A 343 -7.42 -5.92 -5.43
CA ILE A 343 -7.50 -6.13 -3.98
C ILE A 343 -6.14 -6.66 -3.52
N GLU A 344 -5.41 -5.87 -2.77
CA GLU A 344 -4.09 -6.24 -2.28
C GLU A 344 -4.16 -7.00 -0.96
N ALA A 345 -3.24 -7.95 -0.79
CA ALA A 345 -3.06 -8.62 0.49
C ALA A 345 -2.26 -7.74 1.45
N VAL A 346 -2.83 -7.50 2.62
CA VAL A 346 -2.16 -6.79 3.72
C VAL A 346 -1.59 -7.80 4.69
N TYR A 347 -0.28 -7.74 4.93
CA TYR A 347 0.41 -8.61 5.86
C TYR A 347 0.83 -7.85 7.11
N THR A 348 0.32 -8.30 8.26
CA THR A 348 0.73 -7.77 9.55
C THR A 348 1.77 -8.70 10.16
N GLN A 349 2.94 -8.19 10.51
CA GLN A 349 3.97 -8.97 11.17
C GLN A 349 3.49 -9.48 12.52
N ARG A 350 3.86 -10.70 12.87
CA ARG A 350 3.56 -11.32 14.14
C ARG A 350 4.83 -11.81 14.83
N SER A 351 4.87 -11.56 16.13
CA SER A 351 5.94 -12.04 17.01
C SER A 351 5.55 -13.38 17.62
N SER A 352 6.47 -14.35 17.57
CA SER A 352 6.29 -15.67 18.19
C SER A 352 6.34 -15.65 19.72
N SER A 353 6.78 -14.53 20.29
CA SER A 353 6.82 -14.32 21.74
C SER A 353 6.73 -12.84 22.10
N ILE A 354 6.08 -12.56 23.23
CA ILE A 354 5.99 -11.22 23.80
C ILE A 354 6.49 -11.24 25.25
N ALA A 355 6.84 -10.06 25.77
CA ALA A 355 7.42 -9.88 27.08
C ALA A 355 6.60 -8.91 27.93
N SER A 356 6.69 -9.06 29.25
CA SER A 356 6.23 -8.03 30.16
C SER A 356 7.22 -6.86 30.21
N PRO A 357 6.75 -5.61 30.32
CA PRO A 357 7.60 -4.44 30.52
C PRO A 357 8.33 -4.43 31.86
N GLN A 358 7.79 -5.16 32.87
CA GLN A 358 8.44 -5.31 34.16
C GLN A 358 9.63 -6.27 34.06
N THR A 359 10.76 -5.87 34.58
CA THR A 359 12.01 -6.63 34.53
C THR A 359 12.58 -6.96 35.90
N ARG A 360 13.53 -7.90 35.97
CA ARG A 360 14.17 -8.39 37.21
C ARG A 360 15.66 -8.63 37.02
N GLY A 361 16.40 -8.39 38.10
CA GLY A 361 17.83 -8.63 38.18
C GLY A 361 18.69 -7.63 37.44
N GLU A 362 20.03 -7.76 37.56
CA GLU A 362 20.97 -6.88 36.87
C GLU A 362 20.91 -7.00 35.33
N ALA A 363 20.50 -8.18 34.84
CA ALA A 363 20.33 -8.44 33.40
C ALA A 363 19.01 -7.92 32.84
N MET A 364 18.17 -7.24 33.62
CA MET A 364 16.90 -6.67 33.18
C MET A 364 15.99 -7.68 32.48
N LEU A 365 15.92 -8.91 32.95
CA LEU A 365 15.09 -9.96 32.38
C LEU A 365 13.61 -9.67 32.61
N SER A 366 12.78 -9.77 31.57
CA SER A 366 11.33 -9.63 31.71
C SER A 366 10.76 -10.65 32.70
N ILE A 367 9.87 -10.22 33.58
CA ILE A 367 9.28 -11.07 34.62
C ILE A 367 8.49 -12.20 33.99
N LEU A 368 7.79 -11.93 32.87
CA LEU A 368 6.98 -12.90 32.18
C LEU A 368 7.21 -12.79 30.66
N LEU A 369 7.34 -13.95 30.00
CA LEU A 369 7.30 -14.09 28.55
C LEU A 369 6.14 -15.01 28.20
N ALA A 370 5.49 -14.76 27.09
CA ALA A 370 4.45 -15.62 26.52
C ALA A 370 4.83 -16.03 25.11
N GLU A 371 4.67 -17.30 24.76
CA GLU A 371 4.79 -17.79 23.39
C GLU A 371 3.40 -17.85 22.74
N GLY A 372 3.30 -17.41 21.52
CA GLY A 372 2.05 -17.33 20.75
C GLY A 372 2.29 -16.72 19.39
N SER A 373 1.22 -16.19 18.77
CA SER A 373 1.29 -15.46 17.52
C SER A 373 0.69 -14.06 17.71
N PHE A 374 1.47 -13.16 18.24
CA PHE A 374 1.05 -11.83 18.64
C PHE A 374 1.35 -10.78 17.57
N GLU A 375 0.64 -9.66 17.58
CA GLU A 375 1.00 -8.51 16.76
C GLU A 375 2.37 -7.95 17.16
N ASP A 376 3.12 -7.42 16.21
CA ASP A 376 4.41 -6.83 16.47
C ASP A 376 4.29 -5.64 17.43
N GLY A 377 5.19 -5.58 18.42
CA GLY A 377 5.13 -4.57 19.47
C GLY A 377 4.08 -4.81 20.57
N ALA A 378 3.35 -5.93 20.55
CA ALA A 378 2.43 -6.27 21.63
C ALA A 378 3.19 -6.61 22.92
N GLU A 379 2.62 -6.24 24.06
CA GLU A 379 3.21 -6.46 25.40
C GLU A 379 2.24 -7.19 26.31
N ILE A 380 2.79 -7.88 27.30
CA ILE A 380 2.00 -8.50 28.37
C ILE A 380 1.63 -7.43 29.41
N ALA A 381 0.33 -7.21 29.63
CA ALA A 381 -0.12 -6.38 30.74
C ALA A 381 -0.11 -7.18 32.03
N MET A 382 0.55 -6.65 33.08
CA MET A 382 0.67 -7.29 34.39
C MET A 382 0.33 -6.32 35.51
N GLU A 383 -0.55 -6.77 36.41
CA GLU A 383 -0.91 -6.05 37.66
C GLU A 383 -0.49 -6.90 38.86
N PRO A 384 0.22 -6.33 39.84
CA PRO A 384 0.59 -7.07 41.06
C PRO A 384 -0.65 -7.37 41.90
N VAL A 385 -0.69 -8.57 42.49
CA VAL A 385 -1.73 -8.98 43.42
C VAL A 385 -1.12 -9.36 44.77
N THR A 386 -1.88 -9.19 45.83
CA THR A 386 -1.45 -9.52 47.21
C THR A 386 -1.80 -10.96 47.59
N ALA A 387 -1.24 -11.45 48.72
CA ALA A 387 -1.58 -12.76 49.25
C ALA A 387 -3.08 -12.90 49.59
N GLU A 388 -3.72 -11.80 49.98
CA GLU A 388 -5.16 -11.76 50.29
C GLU A 388 -6.02 -11.89 49.02
N ASP A 389 -5.60 -11.22 47.94
CA ASP A 389 -6.33 -11.25 46.65
C ASP A 389 -6.38 -12.66 46.03
N VAL A 390 -5.36 -13.46 46.26
CA VAL A 390 -5.23 -14.82 45.73
C VAL A 390 -5.65 -15.93 46.67
N GLY A 391 -6.06 -15.57 47.91
CA GLY A 391 -6.47 -16.54 48.91
C GLY A 391 -5.33 -17.47 49.36
N SER A 392 -4.08 -16.99 49.37
CA SER A 392 -2.94 -17.77 49.87
C SER A 392 -3.15 -18.13 51.37
N MET A 393 -3.12 -19.44 51.69
CA MET A 393 -3.34 -19.93 53.06
C MET A 393 -2.19 -19.58 54.00
N ASP A 394 -1.02 -19.29 53.52
CA ASP A 394 0.17 -18.98 54.31
C ASP A 394 0.90 -17.79 53.71
N SER A 395 0.52 -16.60 54.16
CA SER A 395 1.10 -15.35 53.68
C SER A 395 2.63 -15.26 53.89
N SER A 396 3.18 -16.08 54.80
CA SER A 396 4.63 -16.12 55.01
C SER A 396 5.41 -16.81 53.89
N LYS A 397 4.74 -17.61 53.09
CA LYS A 397 5.32 -18.28 51.92
C LYS A 397 5.08 -17.52 50.60
N PHE A 398 4.12 -16.61 50.57
CA PHE A 398 3.82 -15.80 49.40
C PHE A 398 5.04 -14.95 49.02
N VAL A 399 5.45 -15.00 47.76
CA VAL A 399 6.57 -14.24 47.21
C VAL A 399 6.03 -13.05 46.42
N GLU A 400 5.23 -13.32 45.41
CA GLU A 400 4.59 -12.33 44.55
C GLU A 400 3.46 -13.00 43.79
N GLY A 401 2.56 -12.19 43.27
CA GLY A 401 1.49 -12.66 42.39
C GLY A 401 1.13 -11.62 41.34
N TRP A 402 0.59 -12.07 40.23
CA TRP A 402 0.33 -11.25 39.09
C TRP A 402 -1.00 -11.62 38.42
N LYS A 403 -1.80 -10.61 38.16
CA LYS A 403 -2.91 -10.70 37.22
C LYS A 403 -2.38 -10.34 35.84
N VAL A 404 -2.53 -11.26 34.89
CA VAL A 404 -1.96 -11.18 33.55
C VAL A 404 -3.06 -11.00 32.56
N THR A 405 -2.84 -10.10 31.60
CA THR A 405 -3.68 -9.97 30.41
C THR A 405 -2.78 -10.05 29.17
N LEU A 406 -3.03 -11.03 28.32
CA LEU A 406 -2.37 -11.21 27.03
C LEU A 406 -3.20 -10.56 25.92
N PRO A 407 -2.59 -10.02 24.87
CA PRO A 407 -3.28 -9.67 23.64
C PRO A 407 -3.92 -10.91 23.01
N GLU A 408 -5.00 -10.73 22.29
CA GLU A 408 -5.64 -11.82 21.54
C GLU A 408 -4.74 -12.27 20.38
N ASP A 409 -4.51 -13.59 20.28
CA ASP A 409 -3.71 -14.20 19.23
C ASP A 409 -4.40 -15.42 18.57
N GLY A 410 -5.64 -15.68 18.99
CA GLY A 410 -6.43 -16.83 18.56
C GLY A 410 -6.05 -18.16 19.24
N SER A 411 -5.07 -18.18 20.12
CA SER A 411 -4.66 -19.37 20.87
C SER A 411 -5.51 -19.58 22.13
N ILE A 412 -5.80 -20.83 22.42
CA ILE A 412 -6.54 -21.20 23.65
C ILE A 412 -5.59 -21.33 24.84
N THR A 413 -4.37 -21.79 24.60
CA THR A 413 -3.37 -22.07 25.64
C THR A 413 -2.03 -21.47 25.22
N HIS A 414 -1.37 -20.80 26.16
CA HIS A 414 -0.08 -20.14 25.97
C HIS A 414 0.99 -20.78 26.85
N LEU A 415 2.20 -20.97 26.30
CA LEU A 415 3.38 -21.33 27.08
C LEU A 415 3.94 -20.05 27.71
N MET A 416 3.90 -20.01 29.03
CA MET A 416 4.40 -18.90 29.85
C MET A 416 5.78 -19.21 30.41
N ARG A 417 6.69 -18.24 30.42
CA ARG A 417 8.01 -18.33 31.05
C ARG A 417 8.13 -17.25 32.12
N TYR A 418 8.08 -17.66 33.38
CA TYR A 418 8.17 -16.78 34.54
C TYR A 418 9.60 -16.70 35.03
N CYS A 419 10.17 -15.49 35.11
CA CYS A 419 11.50 -15.24 35.65
C CYS A 419 11.48 -15.41 37.19
N VAL A 420 12.22 -16.40 37.67
CA VAL A 420 12.23 -16.77 39.11
C VAL A 420 12.89 -15.67 39.92
N PRO A 421 12.23 -15.15 40.99
CA PRO A 421 12.85 -14.20 41.90
C PRO A 421 14.00 -14.84 42.70
N GLU A 422 15.05 -14.06 42.98
CA GLU A 422 16.18 -14.51 43.76
C GLU A 422 15.75 -14.99 45.17
N GLY A 423 16.42 -15.99 45.69
CA GLY A 423 16.20 -16.51 47.01
C GLY A 423 16.34 -18.02 47.12
N GLY A 424 16.67 -18.50 48.34
CA GLY A 424 16.81 -19.92 48.64
C GLY A 424 15.49 -20.59 49.00
N GLY A 425 15.27 -21.84 48.57
CA GLY A 425 14.08 -22.61 48.86
C GLY A 425 13.42 -23.20 47.59
N LEU A 426 12.35 -23.95 47.82
CA LEU A 426 11.56 -24.54 46.75
C LEU A 426 10.45 -23.56 46.34
N LEU A 427 10.50 -23.06 45.11
CA LEU A 427 9.45 -22.22 44.55
C LEU A 427 8.38 -23.10 43.88
N LYS A 428 7.12 -22.77 44.15
CA LYS A 428 5.95 -23.38 43.51
C LYS A 428 5.08 -22.27 42.96
N LEU A 429 4.53 -22.49 41.76
CA LEU A 429 3.57 -21.61 41.10
C LEU A 429 2.16 -22.15 41.24
N TYR A 430 1.23 -21.27 41.45
CA TYR A 430 -0.20 -21.57 41.54
C TYR A 430 -1.01 -20.69 40.61
N LEU A 431 -1.98 -21.27 39.96
CA LEU A 431 -2.99 -20.56 39.15
C LEU A 431 -4.25 -20.35 40.02
N VAL A 432 -4.83 -19.18 39.96
CA VAL A 432 -6.10 -18.90 40.66
C VAL A 432 -7.24 -19.26 39.69
N LYS A 433 -8.03 -20.27 40.06
CA LYS A 433 -9.24 -20.70 39.32
C LYS A 433 -10.43 -20.79 40.27
N ASP A 434 -11.55 -20.19 39.93
CA ASP A 434 -12.82 -20.27 40.70
C ASP A 434 -12.67 -19.90 42.18
N GLY A 435 -11.79 -18.96 42.50
CA GLY A 435 -11.49 -18.54 43.88
C GLY A 435 -10.61 -19.51 44.69
N GLY A 436 -10.04 -20.54 44.05
CA GLY A 436 -9.11 -21.49 44.61
C GLY A 436 -7.73 -21.48 43.94
N ALA A 437 -6.71 -21.97 44.65
CA ALA A 437 -5.34 -22.09 44.11
C ALA A 437 -5.08 -23.50 43.57
N VAL A 438 -4.69 -23.61 42.31
CA VAL A 438 -4.32 -24.87 41.66
C VAL A 438 -2.81 -24.86 41.41
N PRO A 439 -2.03 -25.85 41.90
CA PRO A 439 -0.61 -25.91 41.64
C PRO A 439 -0.35 -26.12 40.16
N LEU A 440 0.58 -25.32 39.59
CA LEU A 440 1.01 -25.44 38.23
C LEU A 440 2.10 -26.52 38.07
N ASP A 441 1.98 -27.33 37.03
CA ASP A 441 3.09 -28.18 36.58
C ASP A 441 4.11 -27.29 35.85
N THR A 442 5.34 -27.28 36.32
CA THR A 442 6.34 -26.34 35.84
C THR A 442 7.63 -27.05 35.43
N GLN A 443 8.23 -26.57 34.35
CA GLN A 443 9.54 -27.01 33.88
C GLN A 443 10.54 -25.85 34.00
N LYS A 444 11.76 -26.16 34.45
CA LYS A 444 12.82 -25.14 34.60
C LYS A 444 13.56 -24.97 33.27
N ASP A 445 13.66 -23.74 32.81
CA ASP A 445 14.45 -23.34 31.66
C ASP A 445 15.33 -22.12 32.02
N GLY A 446 16.58 -22.38 32.34
CA GLY A 446 17.52 -21.35 32.82
C GLY A 446 17.05 -20.63 34.09
N GLN A 447 16.80 -19.34 33.99
CA GLN A 447 16.25 -18.49 35.04
C GLN A 447 14.72 -18.45 35.05
N TYR A 448 14.08 -19.11 34.10
CA TYR A 448 12.64 -19.16 33.97
C TYR A 448 12.05 -20.47 34.47
N GLN A 449 10.83 -20.39 34.93
CA GLN A 449 9.95 -21.51 35.21
C GLN A 449 8.80 -21.47 34.21
N CYS A 450 8.70 -22.49 33.36
CA CYS A 450 7.72 -22.57 32.26
C CYS A 450 6.45 -23.28 32.74
N PHE A 451 5.29 -22.77 32.33
CA PHE A 451 3.97 -23.38 32.60
C PHE A 451 2.99 -23.00 31.47
N ASN A 452 1.90 -23.74 31.37
CA ASN A 452 0.82 -23.45 30.46
C ASN A 452 -0.30 -22.69 31.16
N ALA A 453 -0.82 -21.67 30.50
CA ALA A 453 -1.99 -20.92 30.95
C ALA A 453 -3.06 -20.90 29.83
N ASP A 454 -4.32 -21.11 30.23
CA ASP A 454 -5.47 -21.09 29.31
C ASP A 454 -6.08 -19.70 29.27
N GLY A 455 -6.46 -19.26 28.05
CA GLY A 455 -7.09 -17.96 27.80
C GLY A 455 -6.10 -16.80 27.82
N THR A 456 -6.65 -15.61 27.62
CA THR A 456 -5.88 -14.35 27.58
C THR A 456 -5.82 -13.61 28.93
N GLN A 457 -6.62 -14.03 29.91
CA GLN A 457 -6.61 -13.43 31.26
C GLN A 457 -6.54 -14.51 32.31
N PHE A 458 -5.56 -14.39 33.20
CA PHE A 458 -5.37 -15.30 34.30
C PHE A 458 -4.60 -14.62 35.45
N THR A 459 -4.71 -15.20 36.66
CA THR A 459 -3.95 -14.76 37.81
C THR A 459 -3.13 -15.93 38.33
N PHE A 460 -1.84 -15.68 38.53
CA PHE A 460 -0.94 -16.67 39.16
C PHE A 460 -0.12 -16.04 40.26
N TYR A 461 0.38 -16.87 41.14
CA TYR A 461 1.28 -16.43 42.19
C TYR A 461 2.35 -17.48 42.54
N ALA A 462 3.41 -17.01 43.15
CA ALA A 462 4.55 -17.81 43.58
C ALA A 462 4.60 -17.93 45.09
N GLU A 463 4.80 -19.16 45.60
CA GLU A 463 5.12 -19.45 47.00
C GLU A 463 6.49 -20.05 47.11
N ARG A 464 7.21 -19.71 48.19
CA ARG A 464 8.53 -20.25 48.48
C ARG A 464 8.55 -20.96 49.81
N THR A 465 8.96 -22.23 49.77
CA THR A 465 9.19 -23.02 50.99
C THR A 465 10.68 -23.04 51.32
N PRO A 466 11.12 -22.55 52.50
CA PRO A 466 12.52 -22.59 52.88
C PRO A 466 13.08 -24.02 52.88
N LEU A 467 14.34 -24.20 52.46
CA LEU A 467 14.96 -25.52 52.33
C LEU A 467 14.96 -26.31 53.64
N TRP A 468 15.05 -25.63 54.77
CA TRP A 468 15.04 -26.32 56.06
C TRP A 468 13.71 -27.02 56.40
N HIS A 469 12.59 -26.51 55.91
CA HIS A 469 11.28 -27.18 56.01
C HIS A 469 11.21 -28.48 55.21
N VAL A 470 12.01 -28.61 54.17
CA VAL A 470 12.06 -29.81 53.32
C VAL A 470 13.12 -30.78 53.85
N VAL A 471 14.26 -30.26 54.28
CA VAL A 471 15.42 -31.06 54.71
C VAL A 471 15.24 -31.59 56.14
N ALA A 472 14.63 -30.83 57.06
CA ALA A 472 14.46 -31.22 58.43
C ALA A 472 13.64 -32.52 58.62
N PRO A 473 12.50 -32.73 57.97
CA PRO A 473 11.75 -33.99 58.03
C PRO A 473 12.57 -35.18 57.51
N ILE A 474 13.29 -34.98 56.38
CA ILE A 474 14.12 -36.02 55.78
C ILE A 474 15.27 -36.39 56.70
N ALA A 475 15.95 -35.38 57.27
CA ALA A 475 17.02 -35.61 58.26
C ALA A 475 16.47 -36.33 59.54
N GLY A 476 15.27 -35.92 59.97
CA GLY A 476 14.59 -36.60 61.08
C GLY A 476 14.30 -38.07 60.80
N CYS A 477 13.76 -38.38 59.59
CA CYS A 477 13.55 -39.76 59.17
C CYS A 477 14.85 -40.56 59.04
N VAL A 478 15.92 -39.99 58.52
CA VAL A 478 17.25 -40.64 58.47
C VAL A 478 17.80 -40.92 59.85
N VAL A 479 17.67 -39.98 60.75
CA VAL A 479 18.11 -40.16 62.18
C VAL A 479 17.30 -41.27 62.87
N LEU A 480 15.98 -41.31 62.68
CA LEU A 480 15.12 -42.39 63.18
C LEU A 480 15.50 -43.76 62.61
N VAL A 481 15.71 -43.87 61.31
CA VAL A 481 16.12 -45.13 60.61
C VAL A 481 17.51 -45.56 61.17
N LEU A 482 18.45 -44.64 61.26
CA LEU A 482 19.76 -44.93 61.86
C LEU A 482 19.65 -45.38 63.33
N GLY A 483 18.78 -44.72 64.11
CA GLY A 483 18.49 -45.10 65.49
C GLY A 483 17.94 -46.52 65.61
N VAL A 484 16.96 -46.88 64.76
CA VAL A 484 16.40 -48.23 64.70
C VAL A 484 17.49 -49.25 64.32
N VAL A 485 18.32 -48.95 63.32
CA VAL A 485 19.43 -49.86 62.89
C VAL A 485 20.44 -50.05 64.03
N ILE A 486 20.76 -49.01 64.77
CA ILE A 486 21.68 -49.09 65.89
C ILE A 486 21.08 -49.98 67.01
N VAL A 487 19.81 -49.79 67.36
CA VAL A 487 19.09 -50.58 68.34
C VAL A 487 19.06 -52.08 67.92
N CYS A 488 18.68 -52.37 66.67
CA CYS A 488 18.65 -53.71 66.15
C CYS A 488 20.06 -54.37 66.14
N LYS A 489 21.12 -53.63 65.79
CA LYS A 489 22.49 -54.12 65.89
C LYS A 489 22.89 -54.43 67.30
N ARG A 490 22.52 -53.58 68.24
CA ARG A 490 22.83 -53.75 69.70
C ARG A 490 22.11 -54.97 70.22
N GLU A 491 20.86 -55.21 69.85
CA GLU A 491 20.12 -56.41 70.25
C GLU A 491 20.73 -57.69 69.57
N ARG A 492 21.19 -57.60 68.35
CA ARG A 492 21.88 -58.69 67.69
C ARG A 492 23.22 -59.07 68.39
N ILE A 493 23.98 -58.03 68.74
CA ILE A 493 25.24 -58.20 69.51
C ILE A 493 24.98 -58.84 70.91
N LYS A 494 23.95 -58.38 71.64
CA LYS A 494 23.56 -58.96 72.96
C LYS A 494 23.17 -60.42 72.83
N ASN A 495 22.40 -60.77 71.73
CA ASN A 495 22.00 -62.14 71.50
C ASN A 495 23.19 -63.04 71.12
N LEU A 496 24.16 -62.53 70.36
CA LEU A 496 25.38 -63.22 70.01
C LEU A 496 26.31 -63.46 71.24
N VAL A 497 26.35 -62.49 72.15
CA VAL A 497 27.12 -62.64 73.43
C VAL A 497 26.41 -63.63 74.38
N LYS A 498 25.07 -63.63 74.39
CA LYS A 498 24.31 -64.63 75.15
C LYS A 498 24.48 -66.05 74.62
N ASP A 499 24.48 -66.21 73.29
CA ASP A 499 24.70 -67.53 72.65
C ASP A 499 26.16 -68.07 72.84
N LYS A 500 27.15 -67.16 72.86
CA LYS A 500 28.52 -67.55 73.23
C LYS A 500 28.66 -67.98 74.63
N ARG A 501 28.01 -67.31 75.61
CA ARG A 501 28.04 -67.75 77.04
C ARG A 501 27.33 -69.07 77.28
N LYS A 502 26.31 -69.43 76.50
CA LYS A 502 25.64 -70.73 76.55
C LYS A 502 26.40 -71.88 75.90
N LYS A 503 27.46 -71.60 75.15
CA LYS A 503 28.35 -72.64 74.58
C LYS A 503 29.62 -72.88 75.39
N GLU A 504 29.88 -72.08 76.43
CA GLU A 504 31.00 -72.19 77.29
C GLU A 504 30.62 -72.76 78.68
N GLU A 505 29.33 -73.02 78.97
CA GLU A 505 28.79 -73.86 80.08
C GLU A 505 28.45 -75.28 79.49
#